data_4bb8e7521fa869a8466597f2df9a6179
#
_entry.id   4bb8e7521fa869a8466597f2df9a6179
#
_cell.length_a   1.000
_cell.length_b   1.000
_cell.length_c   1.000
_cell.angle_alpha   90.00
_cell.angle_beta   90.00
_cell.angle_gamma   90.00
#
_symmetry.space_group_name_H-M   'P 1'
#
loop_
_entity.id
_entity.type
_entity.pdbx_description
1 polymer ?
#
loop_
_entity_poly.entity_id
_entity_poly.type
_entity_poly.pdbx_seq_one_letter_code
_entity_poly.pdbx_strand_id
1 'polypeptide(L)'
;MGTSRGILAYGVHLPYNRLARSAIGEVMGSGGGRGHRSVASYDEDTTTMGVEAARRALAGGVPGPEAVWFSTVAPAYLDKTNATVMHAALRLDSLVPALDFGGAARSAIGALRTALDGPKRTLMVASDIRVS
;
A
#
# COMPACT_ATOMS: atom_id res chain seq x y z
N MET A 1 17.97 -28.40 -1.94
CA MET A 1 18.30 -27.03 -2.37
C MET A 1 17.05 -26.18 -2.36
N GLY A 2 17.05 -25.08 -1.65
CA GLY A 2 15.94 -24.16 -1.62
C GLY A 2 15.76 -23.44 -2.97
N THR A 3 14.52 -23.24 -3.42
CA THR A 3 14.22 -22.35 -4.53
C THR A 3 14.54 -20.92 -4.14
N SER A 4 15.17 -20.18 -5.05
CA SER A 4 15.42 -18.76 -4.87
C SER A 4 14.09 -17.99 -4.73
N ARG A 5 13.99 -17.16 -3.72
CA ARG A 5 12.83 -16.29 -3.49
C ARG A 5 13.20 -14.85 -3.81
N GLY A 6 12.26 -14.11 -4.32
CA GLY A 6 12.50 -12.72 -4.67
C GLY A 6 11.24 -11.98 -5.08
N ILE A 7 11.42 -10.74 -5.49
CA ILE A 7 10.34 -9.88 -5.95
C ILE A 7 10.15 -10.09 -7.45
N LEU A 8 8.96 -10.53 -7.87
CA LEU A 8 8.62 -10.76 -9.28
C LEU A 8 8.25 -9.46 -10.00
N ALA A 9 7.58 -8.56 -9.32
CA ALA A 9 7.16 -7.27 -9.86
C ALA A 9 6.90 -6.29 -8.71
N TYR A 10 6.88 -5.03 -9.04
CA TYR A 10 6.47 -3.98 -8.10
C TYR A 10 5.66 -2.91 -8.80
N GLY A 11 4.88 -2.14 -8.04
CA GLY A 11 4.13 -1.00 -8.52
C GLY A 11 4.08 0.09 -7.45
N VAL A 12 4.05 1.32 -7.89
CA VAL A 12 4.01 2.50 -7.01
C VAL A 12 2.87 3.41 -7.44
N HIS A 13 2.12 3.92 -6.47
CA HIS A 13 1.15 4.99 -6.67
C HIS A 13 1.53 6.20 -5.81
N LEU A 14 1.59 7.34 -6.44
CA LEU A 14 1.71 8.64 -5.77
C LEU A 14 0.51 9.49 -6.16
N PRO A 15 -0.20 10.12 -5.21
CA PRO A 15 -1.27 11.04 -5.51
C PRO A 15 -0.82 12.14 -6.48
N TYR A 16 -1.73 12.55 -7.35
CA TYR A 16 -1.44 13.58 -8.36
C TYR A 16 -1.21 14.96 -7.74
N ASN A 17 -2.01 15.32 -6.74
CA ASN A 17 -1.96 16.65 -6.14
C ASN A 17 -0.65 16.90 -5.41
N ARG A 18 -0.20 18.15 -5.45
CA ARG A 18 1.01 18.61 -4.78
C ARG A 18 0.70 19.85 -3.95
N LEU A 19 1.21 19.87 -2.73
CA LEU A 19 1.17 21.03 -1.84
C LEU A 19 2.58 21.60 -1.70
N ALA A 20 2.72 22.89 -2.01
CA ALA A 20 3.97 23.57 -1.72
C ALA A 20 4.19 23.61 -0.20
N ARG A 21 5.35 23.17 0.25
CA ARG A 21 5.63 23.10 1.70
C ARG A 21 5.73 24.47 2.32
N SER A 22 6.08 25.51 1.55
CA SER A 22 6.04 26.91 1.98
C SER A 22 4.64 27.35 2.43
N ALA A 23 3.59 26.91 1.73
CA ALA A 23 2.21 27.24 2.10
C ALA A 23 1.83 26.72 3.51
N ILE A 24 2.42 25.60 3.93
CA ILE A 24 2.23 25.10 5.30
C ILE A 24 2.85 26.07 6.31
N GLY A 25 4.06 26.54 6.03
CA GLY A 25 4.74 27.53 6.89
C GLY A 25 4.00 28.86 6.98
N GLU A 26 3.41 29.33 5.89
CA GLU A 26 2.61 30.56 5.86
C GLU A 26 1.37 30.46 6.75
N VAL A 27 0.64 29.32 6.70
CA VAL A 27 -0.56 29.12 7.51
C VAL A 27 -0.24 28.83 8.99
N MET A 28 0.78 28.03 9.22
CA MET A 28 1.15 27.58 10.57
C MET A 28 2.11 28.54 11.29
N GLY A 29 2.62 29.56 10.62
CA GLY A 29 3.61 30.50 11.17
C GLY A 29 5.02 29.91 11.30
N SER A 30 5.19 28.62 11.07
CA SER A 30 6.50 27.95 11.10
C SER A 30 6.43 26.57 10.44
N GLY A 31 7.57 25.98 10.11
CA GLY A 31 7.64 24.64 9.53
C GLY A 31 7.50 24.63 8.01
N GLY A 32 7.00 23.52 7.47
CA GLY A 32 6.80 23.30 6.03
C GLY A 32 8.08 22.90 5.29
N GLY A 33 9.13 23.68 5.37
CA GLY A 33 10.38 23.42 4.65
C GLY A 33 10.29 23.73 3.16
N ARG A 34 11.17 23.14 2.35
CA ARG A 34 11.28 23.37 0.91
C ARG A 34 10.58 22.26 0.10
N GLY A 35 10.24 22.59 -1.15
CA GLY A 35 9.70 21.64 -2.12
C GLY A 35 8.20 21.41 -1.95
N HIS A 36 7.74 20.27 -2.44
CA HIS A 36 6.34 19.89 -2.46
C HIS A 36 6.13 18.55 -1.77
N ARG A 37 4.93 18.32 -1.24
CA ARG A 37 4.50 17.00 -0.80
C ARG A 37 3.31 16.52 -1.64
N SER A 38 3.20 15.22 -1.84
CA SER A 38 2.02 14.62 -2.44
C SER A 38 0.84 14.71 -1.47
N VAL A 39 -0.32 14.99 -2.01
CA VAL A 39 -1.56 15.11 -1.25
C VAL A 39 -2.60 14.21 -1.90
N ALA A 40 -3.20 13.32 -1.11
CA ALA A 40 -4.28 12.47 -1.59
C ALA A 40 -5.45 13.30 -2.10
N SER A 41 -6.08 12.84 -3.16
CA SER A 41 -7.32 13.41 -3.67
C SER A 41 -8.47 13.12 -2.70
N TYR A 42 -9.58 13.79 -2.92
CA TYR A 42 -10.75 13.67 -2.04
C TYR A 42 -11.33 12.25 -1.99
N ASP A 43 -11.13 11.48 -3.04
CA ASP A 43 -11.59 10.10 -3.22
C ASP A 43 -10.48 9.07 -2.98
N GLU A 44 -9.30 9.49 -2.55
CA GLU A 44 -8.18 8.60 -2.25
C GLU A 44 -8.04 8.37 -0.74
N ASP A 45 -7.99 7.11 -0.36
CA ASP A 45 -7.58 6.64 0.96
C ASP A 45 -6.44 5.61 0.84
N THR A 46 -5.96 5.07 1.95
CA THR A 46 -4.87 4.11 1.94
C THR A 46 -5.22 2.83 1.18
N THR A 47 -6.48 2.40 1.21
CA THR A 47 -6.94 1.20 0.51
C THR A 47 -7.01 1.43 -0.99
N THR A 48 -7.62 2.52 -1.45
CA THR A 48 -7.73 2.84 -2.88
C THR A 48 -6.37 3.10 -3.53
N MET A 49 -5.48 3.82 -2.84
CA MET A 49 -4.10 4.02 -3.31
C MET A 49 -3.33 2.71 -3.36
N GLY A 50 -3.54 1.83 -2.39
CA GLY A 50 -2.96 0.49 -2.39
C GLY A 50 -3.44 -0.37 -3.57
N VAL A 51 -4.71 -0.29 -3.94
CA VAL A 51 -5.27 -0.96 -5.13
C VAL A 51 -4.57 -0.47 -6.41
N GLU A 52 -4.36 0.82 -6.56
CA GLU A 52 -3.68 1.37 -7.74
C GLU A 52 -2.21 0.92 -7.83
N ALA A 53 -1.49 0.91 -6.72
CA ALA A 53 -0.13 0.36 -6.68
C ALA A 53 -0.11 -1.13 -7.06
N ALA A 54 -1.06 -1.90 -6.52
CA ALA A 54 -1.20 -3.33 -6.81
C ALA A 54 -1.52 -3.59 -8.30
N ARG A 55 -2.42 -2.81 -8.90
CA ARG A 55 -2.72 -2.91 -10.35
C ARG A 55 -1.47 -2.71 -11.20
N ARG A 56 -0.63 -1.74 -10.84
CA ARG A 56 0.62 -1.48 -11.55
C ARG A 56 1.62 -2.64 -11.40
N ALA A 57 1.71 -3.22 -10.23
CA ALA A 57 2.55 -4.39 -10.00
C ALA A 57 2.09 -5.60 -10.83
N LEU A 58 0.78 -5.80 -10.97
CA LEU A 58 0.20 -6.93 -11.69
C LEU A 58 0.11 -6.73 -13.22
N ALA A 59 0.24 -5.50 -13.70
CA ALA A 59 0.07 -5.16 -15.12
C ALA A 59 1.13 -5.78 -16.06
N GLY A 60 2.26 -6.20 -15.52
CA GLY A 60 3.36 -6.79 -16.28
C GLY A 60 3.17 -8.27 -16.68
N GLY A 61 1.98 -8.85 -16.47
CA GLY A 61 1.70 -10.25 -16.84
C GLY A 61 2.33 -11.28 -15.90
N VAL A 62 2.68 -10.88 -14.69
CA VAL A 62 3.16 -11.82 -13.66
C VAL A 62 2.04 -12.79 -13.26
N PRO A 63 2.38 -14.01 -12.79
CA PRO A 63 1.38 -14.93 -12.26
C PRO A 63 0.57 -14.29 -11.13
N GLY A 64 -0.73 -14.58 -11.07
CA GLY A 64 -1.62 -14.06 -10.04
C GLY A 64 -1.15 -14.41 -8.62
N PRO A 65 -1.46 -13.55 -7.63
CA PRO A 65 -1.07 -13.81 -6.25
C PRO A 65 -1.86 -14.98 -5.66
N GLU A 66 -1.21 -15.69 -4.74
CA GLU A 66 -1.81 -16.76 -3.94
C GLU A 66 -2.21 -16.26 -2.53
N ALA A 67 -1.85 -15.03 -2.20
CA ALA A 67 -2.26 -14.33 -0.98
C ALA A 67 -2.14 -12.82 -1.18
N VAL A 68 -3.00 -12.07 -0.51
CA VAL A 68 -2.94 -10.59 -0.46
C VAL A 68 -2.72 -10.15 0.98
N TRP A 69 -1.67 -9.39 1.20
CA TRP A 69 -1.33 -8.82 2.49
C TRP A 69 -1.27 -7.31 2.37
N PHE A 70 -1.98 -6.63 3.26
CA PHE A 70 -2.05 -5.17 3.28
C PHE A 70 -1.56 -4.61 4.60
N SER A 71 -0.70 -3.62 4.54
CA SER A 71 -0.18 -2.93 5.72
C SER A 71 -0.38 -1.44 5.61
N THR A 72 -0.94 -0.85 6.66
CA THR A 72 -1.13 0.61 6.79
C THR A 72 -1.14 1.01 8.25
N VAL A 73 -0.74 2.23 8.54
CA VAL A 73 -0.92 2.87 9.86
C VAL A 73 -2.21 3.69 9.93
N ALA A 74 -2.87 3.88 8.80
CA ALA A 74 -4.10 4.67 8.68
C ALA A 74 -5.15 3.88 7.88
N PRO A 75 -5.73 2.80 8.44
CA PRO A 75 -6.70 1.98 7.73
C PRO A 75 -7.97 2.77 7.40
N ALA A 76 -8.53 2.53 6.22
CA ALA A 76 -9.80 3.12 5.82
C ALA A 76 -10.97 2.59 6.67
N TYR A 77 -10.87 1.34 7.08
CA TYR A 77 -11.88 0.66 7.92
C TYR A 77 -11.24 0.08 9.18
N LEU A 78 -11.85 0.31 10.33
CA LEU A 78 -11.38 -0.19 11.63
C LEU A 78 -12.04 -1.51 12.01
N ASP A 79 -13.24 -1.77 11.51
CA ASP A 79 -14.11 -2.88 11.89
C ASP A 79 -14.20 -4.00 10.85
N LYS A 80 -13.45 -3.87 9.75
CA LYS A 80 -13.35 -4.92 8.74
C LYS A 80 -11.96 -4.96 8.11
N THR A 81 -11.62 -6.09 7.50
CA THR A 81 -10.35 -6.29 6.82
C THR A 81 -10.25 -5.43 5.56
N ASN A 82 -9.27 -4.54 5.50
CA ASN A 82 -9.05 -3.68 4.33
C ASN A 82 -8.52 -4.47 3.13
N ALA A 83 -7.70 -5.49 3.36
CA ALA A 83 -7.19 -6.37 2.29
C ALA A 83 -8.31 -7.09 1.53
N THR A 84 -9.47 -7.34 2.14
CA THR A 84 -10.62 -7.93 1.44
C THR A 84 -11.26 -6.97 0.44
N VAL A 85 -11.23 -5.67 0.71
CA VAL A 85 -11.67 -4.65 -0.24
C VAL A 85 -10.73 -4.62 -1.46
N MET A 86 -9.42 -4.70 -1.22
CA MET A 86 -8.41 -4.80 -2.29
C MET A 86 -8.61 -6.07 -3.12
N HIS A 87 -8.83 -7.21 -2.46
CA HIS A 87 -9.10 -8.49 -3.10
C HIS A 87 -10.27 -8.37 -4.08
N ALA A 88 -11.39 -7.78 -3.65
CA ALA A 88 -12.56 -7.56 -4.48
C ALA A 88 -12.28 -6.60 -5.64
N ALA A 89 -11.60 -5.49 -5.38
CA ALA A 89 -11.26 -4.49 -6.40
C ALA A 89 -10.31 -5.04 -7.48
N LEU A 90 -9.42 -5.95 -7.10
CA LEU A 90 -8.50 -6.64 -8.02
C LEU A 90 -9.14 -7.87 -8.69
N ARG A 91 -10.36 -8.23 -8.31
CA ARG A 91 -11.10 -9.39 -8.85
C ARG A 91 -10.29 -10.69 -8.74
N LEU A 92 -9.68 -10.92 -7.61
CA LEU A 92 -8.90 -12.12 -7.36
C LEU A 92 -9.81 -13.34 -7.13
N ASP A 93 -9.25 -14.52 -7.34
CA ASP A 93 -9.95 -15.77 -7.07
C ASP A 93 -10.41 -15.82 -5.61
N SER A 94 -11.62 -16.34 -5.36
CA SER A 94 -12.23 -16.41 -4.03
C SER A 94 -11.42 -17.22 -3.01
N LEU A 95 -10.54 -18.10 -3.46
CA LEU A 95 -9.67 -18.90 -2.60
C LEU A 95 -8.39 -18.17 -2.18
N VAL A 96 -8.11 -16.99 -2.73
CA VAL A 96 -6.94 -16.18 -2.35
C VAL A 96 -7.20 -15.53 -0.99
N PRO A 97 -6.47 -15.89 0.07
CA PRO A 97 -6.64 -15.24 1.37
C PRO A 97 -6.17 -13.79 1.37
N ALA A 98 -6.85 -12.96 2.14
CA ALA A 98 -6.57 -11.54 2.29
C ALA A 98 -6.45 -11.17 3.77
N LEU A 99 -5.30 -10.59 4.16
CA LEU A 99 -4.97 -10.29 5.55
C LEU A 99 -4.41 -8.87 5.69
N ASP A 100 -4.81 -8.20 6.78
CA ASP A 100 -4.23 -6.92 7.19
C ASP A 100 -3.07 -7.13 8.18
N PHE A 101 -2.01 -6.35 7.98
CA PHE A 101 -0.88 -6.23 8.89
C PHE A 101 -0.82 -4.78 9.35
N GLY A 102 -1.37 -4.50 10.52
CA GLY A 102 -1.58 -3.13 10.99
C GLY A 102 -0.63 -2.69 12.09
N GLY A 103 -0.89 -1.50 12.58
CA GLY A 103 -0.40 -0.95 13.83
C GLY A 103 0.86 -0.10 13.75
N ALA A 104 1.79 -0.33 12.84
CA ALA A 104 3.01 0.46 12.73
C ALA A 104 3.64 0.36 11.33
N ALA A 105 4.40 1.38 10.94
CA ALA A 105 5.15 1.37 9.67
C ALA A 105 6.10 0.17 9.57
N ARG A 106 6.66 -0.28 10.68
CA ARG A 106 7.52 -1.47 10.75
C ARG A 106 6.77 -2.76 10.39
N SER A 107 5.45 -2.82 10.55
CA SER A 107 4.64 -3.97 10.16
C SER A 107 4.72 -4.26 8.66
N ALA A 108 4.85 -3.22 7.81
CA ALA A 108 5.04 -3.40 6.38
C ALA A 108 6.35 -4.14 6.07
N ILE A 109 7.43 -3.81 6.76
CA ILE A 109 8.73 -4.48 6.60
C ILE A 109 8.63 -5.94 7.08
N GLY A 110 7.97 -6.17 8.21
CA GLY A 110 7.72 -7.53 8.73
C GLY A 110 6.90 -8.38 7.76
N ALA A 111 5.83 -7.82 7.20
CA ALA A 111 4.99 -8.49 6.22
C ALA A 111 5.77 -8.83 4.94
N LEU A 112 6.56 -7.88 4.41
CA LEU A 112 7.41 -8.13 3.24
C LEU A 112 8.41 -9.26 3.51
N ARG A 113 9.08 -9.22 4.64
CA ARG A 113 10.05 -10.27 5.01
C ARG A 113 9.38 -11.63 5.14
N THR A 114 8.24 -11.70 5.81
CA THR A 114 7.46 -12.93 5.93
C THR A 114 6.99 -13.46 4.57
N ALA A 115 6.59 -12.56 3.66
CA ALA A 115 6.22 -12.95 2.31
C ALA A 115 7.40 -13.54 1.53
N LEU A 116 8.59 -12.96 1.67
CA LEU A 116 9.81 -13.46 1.03
C LEU A 116 10.25 -14.82 1.61
N ASP A 117 10.04 -15.05 2.89
CA ASP A 117 10.38 -16.31 3.56
C ASP A 117 9.31 -17.39 3.36
N GLY A 118 8.10 -17.01 2.95
CA GLY A 118 6.96 -17.91 2.82
C GLY A 118 6.93 -18.65 1.47
N PRO A 119 6.09 -19.71 1.37
CA PRO A 119 6.01 -20.54 0.16
C PRO A 119 5.13 -19.95 -0.95
N LYS A 120 4.24 -19.00 -0.64
CA LYS A 120 3.24 -18.49 -1.57
C LYS A 120 3.74 -17.26 -2.34
N ARG A 121 3.22 -17.08 -3.57
CA ARG A 121 3.31 -15.79 -4.25
C ARG A 121 2.37 -14.81 -3.56
N THR A 122 2.94 -13.89 -2.83
CA THR A 122 2.18 -12.93 -2.02
C THR A 122 2.22 -11.55 -2.67
N LEU A 123 1.05 -10.98 -2.89
CA LEU A 123 0.90 -9.57 -3.19
C LEU A 123 0.94 -8.81 -1.86
N MET A 124 2.08 -8.24 -1.54
CA MET A 124 2.25 -7.42 -0.34
C MET A 124 2.10 -5.95 -0.71
N VAL A 125 1.14 -5.28 -0.12
CA VAL A 125 0.85 -3.86 -0.37
C VAL A 125 1.03 -3.07 0.91
N ALA A 126 1.78 -1.98 0.82
CA ALA A 126 1.90 -0.98 1.88
C ALA A 126 1.41 0.36 1.35
N SER A 127 0.53 1.01 2.09
CA SER A 127 -0.03 2.30 1.70
C SER A 127 -0.32 3.13 2.94
N ASP A 128 0.19 4.36 2.94
CA ASP A 128 -0.01 5.27 4.06
C ASP A 128 -0.37 6.68 3.59
N ILE A 129 -1.08 7.38 4.44
CA ILE A 129 -1.44 8.78 4.28
C ILE A 129 -1.08 9.52 5.57
N ARG A 130 -0.57 10.71 5.44
CA ARG A 130 -0.34 11.60 6.58
C ARG A 130 -1.21 12.84 6.46
N VAL A 131 -2.01 13.07 7.48
CA VAL A 131 -2.97 14.19 7.56
C VAL A 131 -2.55 15.26 8.56
N SER A 132 -1.38 15.10 9.19
CA SER A 132 -0.81 16.06 10.15
C SER A 132 0.65 16.38 9.81
#